data_167bfa109eeeb4cc8b7e643e9d62e174
#
_entry.id   167bfa109eeeb4cc8b7e643e9d62e174
#
_cell.length_a   1.000
_cell.length_b   1.000
_cell.length_c   1.000
_cell.angle_alpha   90.00
_cell.angle_beta   90.00
_cell.angle_gamma   90.00
#
_symmetry.space_group_name_H-M   'P 1'
#
loop_
_entity.id
_entity.type
_entity.pdbx_description
1 polymer ?
#
loop_
_entity_poly.entity_id
_entity_poly.type
_entity_poly.pdbx_seq_one_letter_code
_entity_poly.pdbx_strand_id
1 'polypeptide(L)'
;MNALIQSKVQCKKPELSETKCFKMHIGKDKLNCSNLEVNGKVMKTTNSEKYLGDVLSSSGKNDENVQMRYEKGMGIINSIMSILKEISFGQHYFEIGMLLRTSMLVNGILFNLEALNNLSVAQINLLEECDKILMRRMFDAQQGTPIEAFYLETSVWPLRHILMARKLMYYWTIIHKSESELVKEVFNAQRDFPTEGSWLSEVQGVLQSCNINYTVDQISKMSQAKFKNIVKERIQSKVLVYLVTLQNKHTKSENLHLDSKMQPYLRTEVLSLSEKKLLFSLRTKMLRLKANFSSMFGNILTCSVCKEVNSIETEFHLLNCSFIKKDKVLVNEMQQVAYEDVFSDIAKQTKVVKVFKKIMTIFDKQKTLGEKQNEK
;
A
#
# COMPACT_ATOMS: atom_id res chain seq x y z
N MET A 1 23.21 34.09 0.43
CA MET A 1 21.86 33.67 0.02
C MET A 1 20.84 34.81 -0.02
N ASN A 2 20.84 35.77 0.94
CA ASN A 2 19.90 36.90 0.92
C ASN A 2 20.04 37.82 -0.30
N ALA A 3 21.24 38.02 -0.84
CA ALA A 3 21.48 38.88 -2.02
C ALA A 3 20.94 38.26 -3.35
N LEU A 4 20.90 36.97 -3.46
CA LEU A 4 20.40 36.26 -4.65
C LEU A 4 18.87 36.30 -4.78
N ILE A 5 18.15 36.37 -3.66
CA ILE A 5 16.68 36.49 -3.67
C ILE A 5 16.26 37.91 -4.06
N GLN A 6 16.99 38.92 -3.66
CA GLN A 6 16.68 40.32 -4.01
C GLN A 6 16.94 40.66 -5.49
N SER A 7 17.89 39.99 -6.15
CA SER A 7 18.23 40.30 -7.55
C SER A 7 17.27 39.72 -8.60
N LYS A 8 16.51 38.67 -8.27
CA LYS A 8 15.55 38.05 -9.20
C LYS A 8 14.09 38.54 -9.06
N VAL A 9 13.78 39.43 -8.13
CA VAL A 9 12.40 39.92 -7.86
C VAL A 9 12.16 41.30 -8.46
N GLN A 10 12.85 41.68 -9.52
CA GLN A 10 12.61 42.99 -10.18
C GLN A 10 11.48 42.98 -11.22
N CYS A 11 10.69 41.94 -11.37
CA CYS A 11 9.51 41.92 -12.21
C CYS A 11 8.23 42.01 -11.37
N LYS A 12 7.60 43.19 -11.30
CA LYS A 12 6.32 43.51 -10.64
C LYS A 12 6.30 43.12 -9.16
N LYS A 13 6.38 44.10 -8.25
CA LYS A 13 6.22 43.87 -6.80
C LYS A 13 4.93 43.10 -6.53
N PRO A 14 4.99 41.79 -6.26
CA PRO A 14 3.81 41.10 -5.73
C PRO A 14 3.58 41.69 -4.34
N GLU A 15 2.37 42.18 -4.05
CA GLU A 15 1.99 42.48 -2.68
C GLU A 15 2.11 41.21 -1.85
N LEU A 16 3.11 41.17 -0.98
CA LEU A 16 3.30 40.04 -0.07
C LEU A 16 2.17 40.05 0.95
N SER A 17 1.34 39.01 0.91
CA SER A 17 0.28 38.84 1.90
C SER A 17 0.90 38.57 3.28
N GLU A 18 0.68 39.52 4.21
CA GLU A 18 1.21 39.47 5.58
C GLU A 18 0.81 38.22 6.35
N THR A 19 -0.35 37.66 6.02
CA THR A 19 -0.88 36.45 6.66
C THR A 19 -0.27 35.14 6.10
N LYS A 20 0.48 35.23 4.98
CA LYS A 20 1.04 34.06 4.29
C LYS A 20 2.57 34.06 4.22
N CYS A 21 3.22 35.04 4.82
CA CYS A 21 4.67 35.15 4.83
C CYS A 21 5.21 34.84 6.22
N PHE A 22 6.06 33.83 6.32
CA PHE A 22 6.68 33.41 7.57
C PHE A 22 8.19 33.30 7.39
N LYS A 23 8.89 33.42 8.50
CA LYS A 23 10.33 33.19 8.61
C LYS A 23 10.51 31.82 9.29
N MET A 24 11.34 30.98 8.70
CA MET A 24 11.72 29.70 9.31
C MET A 24 13.24 29.58 9.26
N HIS A 25 13.81 29.12 10.37
CA HIS A 25 15.21 28.73 10.43
C HIS A 25 15.28 27.18 10.41
N ILE A 26 16.00 26.62 9.44
CA ILE A 26 16.20 25.17 9.31
C ILE A 26 17.67 24.87 9.60
N GLY A 27 17.96 24.08 10.63
CA GLY A 27 19.31 23.65 10.99
C GLY A 27 19.57 23.67 12.48
N LYS A 28 20.79 23.23 12.87
CA LYS A 28 21.20 23.09 14.27
C LYS A 28 21.64 24.40 14.91
N ASP A 29 22.20 25.30 14.12
CA ASP A 29 22.72 26.57 14.63
C ASP A 29 21.57 27.57 14.77
N LYS A 30 21.20 27.85 16.00
CA LYS A 30 20.32 29.01 16.31
C LYS A 30 21.11 30.29 16.06
N LEU A 31 21.34 30.62 14.81
CA LEU A 31 21.73 31.97 14.48
C LEU A 31 20.64 32.90 15.03
N ASN A 32 21.03 33.88 15.87
CA ASN A 32 20.17 34.99 16.25
C ASN A 32 19.85 35.79 14.98
N CYS A 33 18.94 35.23 14.19
CA CYS A 33 18.43 35.94 13.03
C CYS A 33 17.61 37.12 13.59
N SER A 34 18.24 38.30 13.60
CA SER A 34 17.58 39.58 13.79
C SER A 34 16.25 39.63 13.03
N ASN A 35 15.31 40.40 13.50
CA ASN A 35 14.00 40.59 12.88
C ASN A 35 14.15 40.76 11.38
N LEU A 36 13.69 39.77 10.61
CA LEU A 36 13.62 39.88 9.16
C LEU A 36 12.43 40.76 8.84
N GLU A 37 12.71 41.93 8.26
CA GLU A 37 11.69 42.87 7.81
C GLU A 37 11.53 42.79 6.30
N VAL A 38 10.27 42.73 5.85
CA VAL A 38 9.93 42.84 4.44
C VAL A 38 8.89 43.96 4.29
N ASN A 39 9.19 44.98 3.48
CA ASN A 39 8.37 46.16 3.31
C ASN A 39 8.05 46.90 4.63
N GLY A 40 9.01 46.95 5.56
CA GLY A 40 8.86 47.63 6.86
C GLY A 40 8.08 46.86 7.92
N LYS A 41 7.79 45.56 7.68
CA LYS A 41 7.08 44.68 8.62
C LYS A 41 7.95 43.51 9.03
N VAL A 42 7.94 43.26 10.33
CA VAL A 42 8.66 42.11 10.93
C VAL A 42 7.93 40.81 10.61
N MET A 43 8.64 39.88 9.99
CA MET A 43 8.10 38.57 9.64
C MET A 43 7.92 37.69 10.89
N LYS A 44 6.74 37.03 11.00
CA LYS A 44 6.48 36.06 12.05
C LYS A 44 7.37 34.83 11.88
N THR A 45 7.91 34.31 12.98
CA THR A 45 8.68 33.06 12.97
C THR A 45 7.75 31.87 13.13
N THR A 46 7.95 30.82 12.33
CA THR A 46 7.25 29.54 12.46
C THR A 46 8.26 28.41 12.56
N ASN A 47 7.88 27.34 13.24
CA ASN A 47 8.65 26.10 13.29
C ASN A 47 8.20 25.08 12.23
N SER A 48 7.04 25.28 11.64
CA SER A 48 6.45 24.41 10.65
C SER A 48 5.55 25.22 9.71
N GLU A 49 5.64 24.98 8.41
CA GLU A 49 4.84 25.70 7.41
C GLU A 49 4.53 24.79 6.23
N LYS A 50 3.30 24.89 5.72
CA LYS A 50 2.88 24.15 4.53
C LYS A 50 3.25 24.95 3.27
N TYR A 51 4.12 24.35 2.45
CA TYR A 51 4.58 24.94 1.20
C TYR A 51 4.37 23.98 0.02
N LEU A 52 3.60 24.39 -0.98
CA LEU A 52 3.31 23.60 -2.20
C LEU A 52 2.86 22.16 -1.95
N GLY A 53 2.12 21.93 -0.87
CA GLY A 53 1.59 20.62 -0.53
C GLY A 53 2.46 19.77 0.39
N ASP A 54 3.66 20.24 0.71
CA ASP A 54 4.57 19.64 1.70
C ASP A 54 4.58 20.46 2.99
N VAL A 55 4.91 19.82 4.11
CA VAL A 55 5.17 20.51 5.38
C VAL A 55 6.68 20.60 5.55
N LEU A 56 7.18 21.83 5.62
CA LEU A 56 8.56 22.12 5.98
C LEU A 56 8.62 22.30 7.49
N SER A 57 9.59 21.66 8.15
CA SER A 57 9.83 21.79 9.59
C SER A 57 11.20 22.40 9.86
N SER A 58 11.29 23.25 10.88
CA SER A 58 12.56 23.82 11.35
C SER A 58 13.55 22.76 11.84
N SER A 59 13.07 21.60 12.24
CA SER A 59 13.90 20.44 12.61
C SER A 59 14.57 19.75 11.41
N GLY A 60 14.14 20.06 10.17
CA GLY A 60 14.55 19.36 8.96
C GLY A 60 14.06 17.90 8.88
N LYS A 61 13.20 17.46 9.81
CA LYS A 61 12.63 16.12 9.83
C LYS A 61 11.33 16.03 9.02
N ASN A 62 11.01 14.83 8.56
CA ASN A 62 9.84 14.58 7.72
C ASN A 62 8.58 14.14 8.50
N ASP A 63 8.62 14.11 9.85
CA ASP A 63 7.54 13.51 10.65
C ASP A 63 6.19 14.19 10.42
N GLU A 64 6.14 15.53 10.51
CA GLU A 64 4.91 16.29 10.28
C GLU A 64 4.38 16.16 8.85
N ASN A 65 5.28 16.13 7.87
CA ASN A 65 4.91 15.96 6.47
C ASN A 65 4.31 14.56 6.23
N VAL A 66 4.91 13.52 6.79
CA VAL A 66 4.43 12.14 6.68
C VAL A 66 3.10 11.97 7.41
N GLN A 67 2.95 12.55 8.60
CA GLN A 67 1.70 12.53 9.37
C GLN A 67 0.55 13.20 8.58
N MET A 68 0.78 14.39 8.03
CA MET A 68 -0.20 15.09 7.17
C MET A 68 -0.62 14.21 5.98
N ARG A 69 0.32 13.50 5.36
CA ARG A 69 0.03 12.60 4.23
C ARG A 69 -0.77 11.38 4.64
N TYR A 70 -0.48 10.82 5.81
CA TYR A 70 -1.26 9.73 6.38
C TYR A 70 -2.72 10.17 6.60
N GLU A 71 -2.96 11.31 7.23
CA GLU A 71 -4.30 11.87 7.47
C GLU A 71 -5.05 12.13 6.16
N LYS A 72 -4.37 12.73 5.16
CA LYS A 72 -4.90 12.90 3.82
C LYS A 72 -5.25 11.55 3.17
N GLY A 73 -4.38 10.55 3.35
CA GLY A 73 -4.59 9.18 2.87
C GLY A 73 -5.87 8.57 3.43
N MET A 74 -6.13 8.75 4.71
CA MET A 74 -7.36 8.28 5.37
C MET A 74 -8.61 8.94 4.77
N GLY A 75 -8.58 10.24 4.47
CA GLY A 75 -9.65 10.94 3.77
C GLY A 75 -9.89 10.38 2.36
N ILE A 76 -8.81 10.14 1.61
CA ILE A 76 -8.88 9.54 0.27
C ILE A 76 -9.47 8.12 0.32
N ILE A 77 -9.07 7.30 1.28
CA ILE A 77 -9.64 5.95 1.46
C ILE A 77 -11.14 6.00 1.64
N ASN A 78 -11.65 6.91 2.47
CA ASN A 78 -13.08 7.06 2.69
C ASN A 78 -13.79 7.45 1.39
N SER A 79 -13.22 8.35 0.60
CA SER A 79 -13.76 8.74 -0.72
C SER A 79 -13.78 7.56 -1.71
N ILE A 80 -12.68 6.79 -1.78
CA ILE A 80 -12.60 5.58 -2.62
C ILE A 80 -13.68 4.57 -2.20
N MET A 81 -13.82 4.31 -0.90
CA MET A 81 -14.82 3.35 -0.41
C MET A 81 -16.27 3.81 -0.67
N SER A 82 -16.53 5.12 -0.65
CA SER A 82 -17.85 5.67 -1.05
C SER A 82 -18.15 5.37 -2.51
N ILE A 83 -17.20 5.67 -3.41
CA ILE A 83 -17.33 5.38 -4.85
C ILE A 83 -17.53 3.87 -5.07
N LEU A 84 -16.73 3.03 -4.43
CA LEU A 84 -16.81 1.58 -4.55
C LEU A 84 -18.14 1.02 -4.03
N LYS A 85 -18.77 1.65 -3.05
CA LYS A 85 -20.09 1.26 -2.55
C LYS A 85 -21.18 1.48 -3.62
N GLU A 86 -21.12 2.57 -4.36
CA GLU A 86 -22.09 2.87 -5.44
C GLU A 86 -21.98 1.87 -6.59
N ILE A 87 -20.77 1.36 -6.88
CA ILE A 87 -20.51 0.38 -7.96
C ILE A 87 -20.45 -1.08 -7.46
N SER A 88 -20.80 -1.36 -6.20
CA SER A 88 -20.67 -2.69 -5.56
C SER A 88 -21.44 -3.81 -6.27
N PHE A 89 -22.43 -3.47 -7.09
CA PHE A 89 -23.16 -4.41 -7.96
C PHE A 89 -22.49 -4.61 -9.32
N GLY A 90 -21.41 -3.86 -9.62
CA GLY A 90 -20.70 -3.91 -10.89
C GLY A 90 -19.62 -5.00 -10.95
N GLN A 91 -19.38 -5.45 -12.17
CA GLN A 91 -18.46 -6.54 -12.48
C GLN A 91 -16.99 -6.20 -12.23
N HIS A 92 -16.62 -4.91 -12.32
CA HIS A 92 -15.25 -4.41 -12.29
C HIS A 92 -14.79 -3.81 -10.93
N TYR A 93 -15.44 -4.20 -9.83
CA TYR A 93 -15.18 -3.63 -8.51
C TYR A 93 -13.69 -3.58 -8.13
N PHE A 94 -12.95 -4.68 -8.28
CA PHE A 94 -11.53 -4.73 -7.91
C PHE A 94 -10.65 -3.99 -8.92
N GLU A 95 -10.96 -4.03 -10.21
CA GLU A 95 -10.22 -3.30 -11.24
C GLU A 95 -10.35 -1.79 -11.03
N ILE A 96 -11.57 -1.30 -10.81
CA ILE A 96 -11.83 0.11 -10.51
C ILE A 96 -11.15 0.48 -9.17
N GLY A 97 -11.25 -0.38 -8.15
CA GLY A 97 -10.59 -0.16 -6.87
C GLY A 97 -9.08 0.02 -7.01
N MET A 98 -8.41 -0.81 -7.82
CA MET A 98 -6.97 -0.68 -8.07
C MET A 98 -6.63 0.56 -8.92
N LEU A 99 -7.50 0.96 -9.83
CA LEU A 99 -7.38 2.21 -10.56
C LEU A 99 -7.46 3.41 -9.61
N LEU A 100 -8.49 3.46 -8.74
CA LEU A 100 -8.66 4.51 -7.74
C LEU A 100 -7.52 4.52 -6.71
N ARG A 101 -7.05 3.34 -6.27
CA ARG A 101 -5.85 3.23 -5.44
C ARG A 101 -4.68 3.95 -6.09
N THR A 102 -4.42 3.68 -7.36
CA THR A 102 -3.26 4.25 -8.06
C THR A 102 -3.42 5.74 -8.33
N SER A 103 -4.58 6.16 -8.84
CA SER A 103 -4.84 7.54 -9.24
C SER A 103 -5.04 8.49 -8.07
N MET A 104 -5.70 8.06 -7.00
CA MET A 104 -6.03 8.91 -5.87
C MET A 104 -5.10 8.68 -4.67
N LEU A 105 -5.04 7.45 -4.13
CA LEU A 105 -4.32 7.18 -2.89
C LEU A 105 -2.81 7.27 -3.11
N VAL A 106 -2.25 6.48 -4.03
CA VAL A 106 -0.80 6.45 -4.28
C VAL A 106 -0.28 7.83 -4.68
N ASN A 107 -0.97 8.51 -5.61
CA ASN A 107 -0.56 9.84 -6.04
C ASN A 107 -0.76 10.88 -4.93
N GLY A 108 -1.81 10.76 -4.11
CA GLY A 108 -2.09 11.69 -3.03
C GLY A 108 -1.09 11.63 -1.88
N ILE A 109 -0.63 10.42 -1.51
CA ILE A 109 0.30 10.23 -0.38
C ILE A 109 1.77 10.24 -0.77
N LEU A 110 2.12 9.84 -2.02
CA LEU A 110 3.50 9.85 -2.50
C LEU A 110 3.89 11.12 -3.27
N PHE A 111 3.01 12.12 -3.34
CA PHE A 111 3.30 13.39 -4.04
C PHE A 111 4.58 14.04 -3.50
N ASN A 112 5.54 14.35 -4.36
CA ASN A 112 6.85 14.95 -4.03
C ASN A 112 7.76 14.16 -3.07
N LEU A 113 7.36 12.97 -2.58
CA LEU A 113 8.23 12.19 -1.68
C LEU A 113 9.49 11.67 -2.38
N GLU A 114 9.49 11.59 -3.69
CA GLU A 114 10.68 11.26 -4.49
C GLU A 114 11.81 12.28 -4.36
N ALA A 115 11.49 13.53 -4.04
CA ALA A 115 12.46 14.59 -3.81
C ALA A 115 12.98 14.68 -2.36
N LEU A 116 12.29 14.03 -1.42
CA LEU A 116 12.71 14.01 -0.02
C LEU A 116 13.78 12.94 0.21
N ASN A 117 14.65 13.20 1.18
CA ASN A 117 15.63 12.24 1.70
C ASN A 117 15.31 11.86 3.15
N ASN A 118 16.00 10.83 3.65
CA ASN A 118 15.97 10.39 5.05
C ASN A 118 14.56 10.01 5.55
N LEU A 119 13.72 9.44 4.68
CA LEU A 119 12.50 8.79 5.14
C LEU A 119 12.84 7.53 5.93
N SER A 120 12.49 7.51 7.21
CA SER A 120 12.71 6.34 8.06
C SER A 120 11.81 5.16 7.67
N VAL A 121 12.20 3.95 8.04
CA VAL A 121 11.38 2.75 7.86
C VAL A 121 10.01 2.90 8.53
N ALA A 122 9.95 3.53 9.71
CA ALA A 122 8.70 3.79 10.44
C ALA A 122 7.78 4.73 9.65
N GLN A 123 8.32 5.79 9.05
CA GLN A 123 7.57 6.72 8.22
C GLN A 123 7.00 6.05 6.96
N ILE A 124 7.80 5.22 6.29
CA ILE A 124 7.32 4.45 5.14
C ILE A 124 6.23 3.46 5.55
N ASN A 125 6.41 2.76 6.68
CA ASN A 125 5.39 1.84 7.20
C ASN A 125 4.08 2.56 7.55
N LEU A 126 4.13 3.78 8.08
CA LEU A 126 2.94 4.59 8.35
C LEU A 126 2.16 4.91 7.07
N LEU A 127 2.84 5.27 5.99
CA LEU A 127 2.18 5.49 4.69
C LEU A 127 1.61 4.19 4.10
N GLU A 128 2.33 3.07 4.24
CA GLU A 128 1.84 1.75 3.81
C GLU A 128 0.63 1.27 4.61
N GLU A 129 0.40 1.78 5.83
CA GLU A 129 -0.80 1.46 6.59
C GLU A 129 -2.07 1.97 5.90
N CYS A 130 -2.02 3.12 5.21
CA CYS A 130 -3.13 3.58 4.37
C CYS A 130 -3.47 2.54 3.29
N ASP A 131 -2.46 1.99 2.63
CA ASP A 131 -2.64 0.99 1.57
C ASP A 131 -3.26 -0.30 2.13
N LYS A 132 -2.77 -0.77 3.27
CA LYS A 132 -3.31 -1.94 3.98
C LYS A 132 -4.76 -1.74 4.39
N ILE A 133 -5.12 -0.57 4.90
CA ILE A 133 -6.50 -0.25 5.30
C ILE A 133 -7.42 -0.26 4.07
N LEU A 134 -7.02 0.36 2.96
CA LEU A 134 -7.80 0.31 1.72
C LEU A 134 -8.03 -1.12 1.26
N MET A 135 -6.95 -1.92 1.15
CA MET A 135 -7.02 -3.32 0.72
C MET A 135 -7.95 -4.15 1.61
N ARG A 136 -7.78 -4.07 2.94
CA ARG A 136 -8.65 -4.79 3.87
C ARG A 136 -10.12 -4.43 3.70
N ARG A 137 -10.44 -3.15 3.56
CA ARG A 137 -11.83 -2.69 3.35
C ARG A 137 -12.40 -3.17 2.03
N MET A 138 -11.61 -3.15 0.95
CA MET A 138 -12.07 -3.62 -0.36
C MET A 138 -12.39 -5.12 -0.36
N PHE A 139 -11.54 -5.92 0.26
CA PHE A 139 -11.68 -7.37 0.33
C PHE A 139 -12.59 -7.85 1.46
N ASP A 140 -13.05 -6.96 2.34
CA ASP A 140 -13.72 -7.32 3.60
C ASP A 140 -12.89 -8.31 4.42
N ALA A 141 -11.58 -8.10 4.43
CA ALA A 141 -10.62 -9.05 4.97
C ALA A 141 -10.41 -8.84 6.47
N GLN A 142 -10.18 -9.93 7.18
CA GLN A 142 -9.90 -9.93 8.62
C GLN A 142 -8.56 -9.22 8.91
N GLN A 143 -8.43 -8.67 10.12
CA GLN A 143 -7.23 -7.92 10.54
C GLN A 143 -5.94 -8.74 10.44
N GLY A 144 -5.99 -10.04 10.68
CA GLY A 144 -4.85 -10.95 10.58
C GLY A 144 -4.49 -11.40 9.15
N THR A 145 -5.17 -10.86 8.10
CA THR A 145 -4.83 -11.22 6.71
C THR A 145 -3.46 -10.69 6.34
N PRO A 146 -2.54 -11.54 5.85
CA PRO A 146 -1.21 -11.14 5.43
C PRO A 146 -1.26 -10.10 4.32
N ILE A 147 -0.45 -9.04 4.43
CA ILE A 147 -0.51 -7.93 3.45
C ILE A 147 -0.01 -8.37 2.06
N GLU A 148 0.94 -9.27 2.00
CA GLU A 148 1.44 -9.83 0.73
C GLU A 148 0.35 -10.53 -0.07
N ALA A 149 -0.65 -11.12 0.59
CA ALA A 149 -1.77 -11.76 -0.09
C ALA A 149 -2.52 -10.77 -1.01
N PHE A 150 -2.75 -9.54 -0.56
CA PHE A 150 -3.40 -8.53 -1.40
C PHE A 150 -2.54 -8.17 -2.61
N TYR A 151 -1.23 -8.01 -2.43
CA TYR A 151 -0.31 -7.66 -3.53
C TYR A 151 -0.18 -8.81 -4.55
N LEU A 152 -0.14 -10.06 -4.07
CA LEU A 152 -0.08 -11.24 -4.92
C LEU A 152 -1.36 -11.41 -5.73
N GLU A 153 -2.53 -11.24 -5.11
CA GLU A 153 -3.83 -11.41 -5.76
C GLU A 153 -4.17 -10.26 -6.74
N THR A 154 -3.72 -9.04 -6.45
CA THR A 154 -4.02 -7.86 -7.29
C THR A 154 -2.90 -7.47 -8.25
N SER A 155 -1.70 -8.06 -8.11
CA SER A 155 -0.49 -7.75 -8.90
C SER A 155 -0.07 -6.28 -8.84
N VAL A 156 -0.36 -5.60 -7.73
CA VAL A 156 0.08 -4.22 -7.53
C VAL A 156 1.34 -4.17 -6.68
N TRP A 157 2.15 -3.16 -6.88
CA TRP A 157 3.37 -2.98 -6.10
C TRP A 157 3.08 -2.34 -4.74
N PRO A 158 3.79 -2.76 -3.66
CA PRO A 158 3.80 -2.04 -2.39
C PRO A 158 4.29 -0.60 -2.56
N LEU A 159 3.79 0.33 -1.72
CA LEU A 159 4.08 1.76 -1.84
C LEU A 159 5.57 2.08 -1.81
N ARG A 160 6.35 1.39 -0.95
CA ARG A 160 7.81 1.56 -0.89
C ARG A 160 8.51 1.33 -2.23
N HIS A 161 8.06 0.35 -3.00
CA HIS A 161 8.64 0.06 -4.31
C HIS A 161 8.20 1.07 -5.38
N ILE A 162 6.96 1.57 -5.27
CA ILE A 162 6.50 2.67 -6.12
C ILE A 162 7.31 3.94 -5.84
N LEU A 163 7.57 4.24 -4.57
CA LEU A 163 8.42 5.38 -4.18
C LEU A 163 9.86 5.24 -4.70
N MET A 164 10.45 4.04 -4.60
CA MET A 164 11.77 3.75 -5.18
C MET A 164 11.79 4.01 -6.69
N ALA A 165 10.77 3.51 -7.42
CA ALA A 165 10.67 3.74 -8.85
C ALA A 165 10.54 5.23 -9.19
N ARG A 166 9.70 5.98 -8.44
CA ARG A 166 9.56 7.44 -8.60
C ARG A 166 10.87 8.18 -8.35
N LYS A 167 11.58 7.82 -7.28
CA LYS A 167 12.89 8.42 -6.93
C LYS A 167 13.91 8.21 -8.04
N LEU A 168 13.97 7.01 -8.65
CA LEU A 168 14.85 6.73 -9.79
C LEU A 168 14.43 7.50 -11.04
N MET A 169 13.14 7.65 -11.31
CA MET A 169 12.66 8.45 -12.44
C MET A 169 12.92 9.94 -12.23
N TYR A 170 12.80 10.44 -10.99
CA TYR A 170 13.15 11.82 -10.65
C TYR A 170 14.67 12.05 -10.82
N TYR A 171 15.50 11.08 -10.43
CA TYR A 171 16.95 11.10 -10.69
C TYR A 171 17.27 11.24 -12.18
N TRP A 172 16.60 10.45 -13.04
CA TRP A 172 16.73 10.60 -14.49
C TRP A 172 16.37 12.01 -14.96
N THR A 173 15.27 12.56 -14.43
CA THR A 173 14.79 13.90 -14.76
C THR A 173 15.84 14.96 -14.40
N ILE A 174 16.46 14.88 -13.20
CA ILE A 174 17.48 15.84 -12.76
C ILE A 174 18.73 15.76 -13.64
N ILE A 175 19.16 14.56 -14.01
CA ILE A 175 20.33 14.40 -14.90
C ILE A 175 20.14 15.15 -16.23
N HIS A 176 18.91 15.17 -16.76
CA HIS A 176 18.58 15.84 -18.04
C HIS A 176 18.15 17.29 -17.93
N LYS A 177 18.17 17.86 -16.71
CA LYS A 177 17.92 19.29 -16.52
C LYS A 177 19.07 20.17 -17.01
N SER A 178 18.74 21.42 -17.39
CA SER A 178 19.76 22.42 -17.74
C SER A 178 20.69 22.71 -16.57
N GLU A 179 21.96 22.93 -16.86
CA GLU A 179 22.96 23.30 -15.85
C GLU A 179 22.62 24.62 -15.12
N SER A 180 21.79 25.48 -15.73
CA SER A 180 21.31 26.72 -15.12
C SER A 180 20.13 26.56 -14.15
N GLU A 181 19.57 25.34 -14.02
CA GLU A 181 18.48 25.08 -13.10
C GLU A 181 19.02 24.78 -11.69
N LEU A 182 18.46 25.45 -10.66
CA LEU A 182 18.88 25.29 -9.26
C LEU A 182 18.94 23.82 -8.80
N VAL A 183 17.96 23.00 -9.21
CA VAL A 183 17.95 21.58 -8.85
C VAL A 183 19.15 20.83 -9.42
N LYS A 184 19.62 21.24 -10.60
CA LYS A 184 20.81 20.66 -11.24
C LYS A 184 22.09 21.12 -10.55
N GLU A 185 22.16 22.40 -10.14
CA GLU A 185 23.28 22.94 -9.34
C GLU A 185 23.42 22.17 -8.02
N VAL A 186 22.29 21.96 -7.30
CA VAL A 186 22.27 21.19 -6.04
C VAL A 186 22.71 19.74 -6.28
N PHE A 187 22.26 19.11 -7.35
CA PHE A 187 22.66 17.77 -7.73
C PHE A 187 24.18 17.69 -7.98
N ASN A 188 24.75 18.62 -8.75
CA ASN A 188 26.19 18.67 -9.02
C ASN A 188 26.99 18.89 -7.72
N ALA A 189 26.53 19.79 -6.85
CA ALA A 189 27.16 20.01 -5.55
C ALA A 189 27.17 18.73 -4.68
N GLN A 190 26.07 17.97 -4.64
CA GLN A 190 26.04 16.68 -3.91
C GLN A 190 26.93 15.61 -4.56
N ARG A 191 27.11 15.63 -5.87
CA ARG A 191 28.01 14.74 -6.59
C ARG A 191 29.49 15.07 -6.31
N ASP A 192 29.82 16.36 -6.34
CA ASP A 192 31.19 16.85 -6.17
C ASP A 192 31.64 16.82 -4.70
N PHE A 193 30.68 16.98 -3.78
CA PHE A 193 30.88 16.90 -2.33
C PHE A 193 29.92 15.86 -1.71
N PRO A 194 30.21 14.53 -1.86
CA PRO A 194 29.34 13.48 -1.35
C PRO A 194 29.16 13.58 0.17
N THR A 195 27.92 13.61 0.63
CA THR A 195 27.60 13.64 2.06
C THR A 195 26.64 12.50 2.36
N GLU A 196 26.97 11.74 3.42
CA GLU A 196 26.07 10.68 3.91
C GLU A 196 24.72 11.27 4.30
N GLY A 197 23.63 10.56 3.96
CA GLY A 197 22.29 11.04 4.19
C GLY A 197 21.79 12.14 3.22
N SER A 198 22.60 12.51 2.20
CA SER A 198 22.14 13.37 1.12
C SER A 198 21.13 12.62 0.24
N TRP A 199 20.30 13.37 -0.50
CA TRP A 199 19.35 12.79 -1.44
C TRP A 199 20.05 11.91 -2.50
N LEU A 200 21.21 12.37 -3.01
CA LEU A 200 21.98 11.61 -4.00
C LEU A 200 22.54 10.32 -3.43
N SER A 201 23.05 10.32 -2.17
CA SER A 201 23.56 9.10 -1.53
C SER A 201 22.44 8.06 -1.34
N GLU A 202 21.22 8.51 -1.01
CA GLU A 202 20.04 7.63 -0.91
C GLU A 202 19.67 7.04 -2.27
N VAL A 203 19.67 7.86 -3.35
CA VAL A 203 19.43 7.39 -4.72
C VAL A 203 20.46 6.35 -5.14
N GLN A 204 21.75 6.57 -4.82
CA GLN A 204 22.82 5.59 -5.08
C GLN A 204 22.55 4.26 -4.36
N GLY A 205 22.10 4.31 -3.11
CA GLY A 205 21.68 3.12 -2.36
C GLY A 205 20.51 2.40 -3.03
N VAL A 206 19.53 3.13 -3.56
CA VAL A 206 18.41 2.54 -4.31
C VAL A 206 18.91 1.90 -5.62
N LEU A 207 19.75 2.57 -6.40
CA LEU A 207 20.35 2.03 -7.63
C LEU A 207 21.07 0.72 -7.34
N GLN A 208 21.96 0.72 -6.35
CA GLN A 208 22.73 -0.46 -5.92
C GLN A 208 21.79 -1.60 -5.48
N SER A 209 20.80 -1.30 -4.63
CA SER A 209 19.86 -2.29 -4.15
C SER A 209 18.98 -2.91 -5.25
N CYS A 210 18.84 -2.22 -6.39
CA CYS A 210 18.11 -2.67 -7.57
C CYS A 210 19.05 -3.28 -8.64
N ASN A 211 20.36 -3.41 -8.38
CA ASN A 211 21.36 -3.86 -9.36
C ASN A 211 21.33 -3.01 -10.65
N ILE A 212 21.21 -1.70 -10.51
CA ILE A 212 21.26 -0.74 -11.62
C ILE A 212 22.65 -0.08 -11.59
N ASN A 213 23.60 -0.64 -12.34
CA ASN A 213 25.02 -0.27 -12.29
C ASN A 213 25.41 0.62 -13.48
N TYR A 214 24.63 1.68 -13.74
CA TYR A 214 24.95 2.66 -14.78
C TYR A 214 25.55 3.94 -14.20
N THR A 215 26.56 4.48 -14.86
CA THR A 215 27.12 5.79 -14.51
C THR A 215 26.17 6.92 -14.90
N VAL A 216 26.36 8.12 -14.34
CA VAL A 216 25.60 9.32 -14.73
C VAL A 216 25.68 9.56 -16.25
N ASP A 217 26.88 9.42 -16.83
CA ASP A 217 27.09 9.61 -18.28
C ASP A 217 26.37 8.55 -19.15
N GLN A 218 26.26 7.32 -18.66
CA GLN A 218 25.49 6.29 -19.33
C GLN A 218 23.98 6.59 -19.26
N ILE A 219 23.50 7.04 -18.10
CA ILE A 219 22.08 7.40 -17.91
C ILE A 219 21.73 8.66 -18.72
N SER A 220 22.61 9.65 -18.78
CA SER A 220 22.39 10.88 -19.57
C SER A 220 22.21 10.64 -21.07
N LYS A 221 22.77 9.54 -21.58
CA LYS A 221 22.62 9.09 -22.97
C LYS A 221 21.39 8.19 -23.20
N MET A 222 20.65 7.83 -22.15
CA MET A 222 19.47 6.98 -22.27
C MET A 222 18.23 7.81 -22.49
N SER A 223 17.35 7.36 -23.39
CA SER A 223 15.98 7.89 -23.45
C SER A 223 15.20 7.56 -22.18
N GLN A 224 14.22 8.41 -21.85
CA GLN A 224 13.35 8.19 -20.71
C GLN A 224 12.66 6.82 -20.74
N ALA A 225 12.18 6.40 -21.92
CA ALA A 225 11.52 5.12 -22.11
C ALA A 225 12.45 3.94 -21.80
N LYS A 226 13.71 4.00 -22.26
CA LYS A 226 14.71 2.96 -21.98
C LYS A 226 15.01 2.86 -20.50
N PHE A 227 15.28 3.99 -19.83
CA PHE A 227 15.56 4.00 -18.40
C PHE A 227 14.33 3.54 -17.58
N LYS A 228 13.13 4.00 -17.93
CA LYS A 228 11.86 3.56 -17.31
C LYS A 228 11.66 2.05 -17.38
N ASN A 229 11.98 1.42 -18.51
CA ASN A 229 11.86 -0.03 -18.66
C ASN A 229 12.86 -0.76 -17.74
N ILE A 230 14.11 -0.30 -17.67
CA ILE A 230 15.11 -0.86 -16.76
C ILE A 230 14.63 -0.74 -15.31
N VAL A 231 14.17 0.44 -14.89
CA VAL A 231 13.64 0.66 -13.53
C VAL A 231 12.48 -0.28 -13.26
N LYS A 232 11.52 -0.41 -14.20
CA LYS A 232 10.36 -1.28 -14.03
C LYS A 232 10.76 -2.74 -13.81
N GLU A 233 11.65 -3.28 -14.64
CA GLU A 233 12.12 -4.67 -14.54
C GLU A 233 12.84 -4.93 -13.21
N ARG A 234 13.77 -4.04 -12.83
CA ARG A 234 14.55 -4.16 -11.61
C ARG A 234 13.70 -4.03 -10.33
N ILE A 235 12.78 -3.07 -10.31
CA ILE A 235 11.84 -2.92 -9.19
C ILE A 235 10.88 -4.12 -9.12
N GLN A 236 10.40 -4.65 -10.24
CA GLN A 236 9.54 -5.84 -10.25
C GLN A 236 10.26 -7.06 -9.65
N SER A 237 11.53 -7.28 -10.01
CA SER A 237 12.34 -8.33 -9.40
C SER A 237 12.49 -8.13 -7.88
N LYS A 238 12.69 -6.89 -7.44
CA LYS A 238 12.78 -6.55 -6.01
C LYS A 238 11.46 -6.75 -5.28
N VAL A 239 10.34 -6.41 -5.89
CA VAL A 239 8.98 -6.68 -5.37
C VAL A 239 8.78 -8.17 -5.17
N LEU A 240 9.16 -9.00 -6.15
CA LEU A 240 9.04 -10.46 -6.05
C LEU A 240 9.83 -10.99 -4.84
N VAL A 241 11.11 -10.61 -4.72
CA VAL A 241 11.95 -11.03 -3.57
C VAL A 241 11.33 -10.58 -2.24
N TYR A 242 10.82 -9.34 -2.17
CA TYR A 242 10.16 -8.82 -0.97
C TYR A 242 8.91 -9.62 -0.60
N LEU A 243 8.03 -9.90 -1.57
CA LEU A 243 6.79 -10.65 -1.33
C LEU A 243 7.08 -12.10 -0.93
N VAL A 244 8.03 -12.78 -1.57
CA VAL A 244 8.47 -14.13 -1.19
C VAL A 244 9.05 -14.13 0.24
N THR A 245 9.82 -13.11 0.60
CA THR A 245 10.34 -12.96 1.98
C THR A 245 9.22 -12.81 3.01
N LEU A 246 8.14 -12.13 2.67
CA LEU A 246 6.95 -12.02 3.53
C LEU A 246 6.18 -13.35 3.59
N GLN A 247 5.96 -14.01 2.44
CA GLN A 247 5.28 -15.32 2.38
C GLN A 247 5.97 -16.37 3.27
N ASN A 248 7.29 -16.42 3.27
CA ASN A 248 8.04 -17.36 4.10
C ASN A 248 7.83 -17.17 5.61
N LYS A 249 7.22 -16.05 6.02
CA LYS A 249 6.84 -15.79 7.42
C LYS A 249 5.43 -16.24 7.77
N HIS A 250 4.59 -16.54 6.76
CA HIS A 250 3.18 -16.81 6.94
C HIS A 250 2.73 -18.00 6.10
N THR A 251 2.24 -19.04 6.74
CA THR A 251 1.64 -20.22 6.06
C THR A 251 0.33 -19.91 5.33
N LYS A 252 -0.28 -18.76 5.64
CA LYS A 252 -1.58 -18.34 5.09
C LYS A 252 -1.51 -17.86 3.64
N SER A 253 -0.33 -17.49 3.16
CA SER A 253 -0.10 -17.00 1.78
C SER A 253 0.78 -17.93 0.94
N GLU A 254 1.19 -19.10 1.47
CA GLU A 254 2.17 -20.01 0.86
C GLU A 254 1.82 -20.48 -0.57
N ASN A 255 0.51 -20.64 -0.86
CA ASN A 255 0.02 -21.12 -2.16
C ASN A 255 -0.36 -19.98 -3.14
N LEU A 256 -0.08 -18.73 -2.78
CA LEU A 256 -0.32 -17.59 -3.65
C LEU A 256 0.92 -17.31 -4.50
N HIS A 257 0.71 -16.90 -5.75
CA HIS A 257 1.79 -16.59 -6.68
C HIS A 257 1.62 -15.19 -7.26
N LEU A 258 2.75 -14.49 -7.48
CA LEU A 258 2.75 -13.20 -8.16
C LEU A 258 2.59 -13.43 -9.67
N ASP A 259 1.47 -13.01 -10.19
CA ASP A 259 1.21 -12.97 -11.61
C ASP A 259 1.52 -11.58 -12.21
N SER A 260 1.60 -11.50 -13.53
CA SER A 260 1.74 -10.22 -14.23
C SER A 260 0.46 -9.37 -14.21
N LYS A 261 -0.67 -9.97 -13.88
CA LYS A 261 -2.01 -9.37 -13.84
C LYS A 261 -2.77 -9.83 -12.61
N MET A 262 -3.75 -9.03 -12.22
CA MET A 262 -4.72 -9.39 -11.18
C MET A 262 -5.32 -10.77 -11.45
N GLN A 263 -5.51 -11.57 -10.39
CA GLN A 263 -6.05 -12.92 -10.46
C GLN A 263 -7.37 -12.98 -11.24
N PRO A 264 -7.57 -14.00 -12.10
CA PRO A 264 -8.74 -14.10 -12.95
C PRO A 264 -10.07 -14.03 -12.21
N TYR A 265 -10.17 -14.64 -11.03
CA TYR A 265 -11.41 -14.65 -10.24
C TYR A 265 -11.86 -13.26 -9.77
N LEU A 266 -10.93 -12.32 -9.59
CA LEU A 266 -11.26 -10.93 -9.22
C LEU A 266 -11.86 -10.14 -10.40
N ARG A 267 -11.55 -10.56 -11.63
CA ARG A 267 -11.98 -9.89 -12.87
C ARG A 267 -13.18 -10.56 -13.55
N THR A 268 -13.47 -11.84 -13.22
CA THR A 268 -14.54 -12.59 -13.87
C THR A 268 -15.92 -12.01 -13.55
N GLU A 269 -16.83 -12.12 -14.51
CA GLU A 269 -18.24 -11.80 -14.35
C GLU A 269 -19.07 -12.95 -13.76
N VAL A 270 -18.51 -14.16 -13.75
CA VAL A 270 -19.18 -15.37 -13.28
C VAL A 270 -19.42 -15.37 -11.77
N LEU A 271 -18.55 -14.69 -11.01
CA LEU A 271 -18.62 -14.61 -9.55
C LEU A 271 -19.17 -13.25 -9.11
N SER A 272 -20.13 -13.28 -8.20
CA SER A 272 -20.58 -12.08 -7.49
C SER A 272 -19.47 -11.50 -6.60
N LEU A 273 -19.58 -10.23 -6.21
CA LEU A 273 -18.59 -9.58 -5.33
C LEU A 273 -18.41 -10.36 -4.01
N SER A 274 -19.50 -10.85 -3.41
CA SER A 274 -19.42 -11.65 -2.18
C SER A 274 -18.68 -12.97 -2.38
N GLU A 275 -18.86 -13.62 -3.54
CA GLU A 275 -18.15 -14.85 -3.89
C GLU A 275 -16.66 -14.61 -4.15
N LYS A 276 -16.30 -13.51 -4.79
CA LYS A 276 -14.89 -13.08 -4.97
C LYS A 276 -14.20 -12.86 -3.62
N LYS A 277 -14.85 -12.17 -2.68
CA LYS A 277 -14.35 -11.94 -1.32
C LYS A 277 -14.24 -13.25 -0.52
N LEU A 278 -15.22 -14.13 -0.65
CA LEU A 278 -15.20 -15.46 -0.02
C LEU A 278 -14.04 -16.29 -0.58
N LEU A 279 -13.84 -16.29 -1.89
CA LEU A 279 -12.73 -17.02 -2.54
C LEU A 279 -11.38 -16.48 -2.08
N PHE A 280 -11.21 -15.16 -1.96
CA PHE A 280 -10.02 -14.57 -1.36
C PHE A 280 -9.78 -15.09 0.07
N SER A 281 -10.82 -15.11 0.90
CA SER A 281 -10.71 -15.60 2.28
C SER A 281 -10.35 -17.10 2.35
N LEU A 282 -10.85 -17.90 1.42
CA LEU A 282 -10.49 -19.32 1.28
C LEU A 282 -9.01 -19.49 0.86
N ARG A 283 -8.58 -18.75 -0.16
CA ARG A 283 -7.19 -18.80 -0.68
C ARG A 283 -6.16 -18.35 0.36
N THR A 284 -6.54 -17.46 1.25
CA THR A 284 -5.69 -16.92 2.31
C THR A 284 -5.86 -17.63 3.66
N LYS A 285 -6.67 -18.66 3.75
CA LYS A 285 -7.00 -19.36 5.02
C LYS A 285 -7.48 -18.35 6.10
N MET A 286 -8.34 -17.41 5.69
CA MET A 286 -8.84 -16.32 6.54
C MET A 286 -10.36 -16.33 6.71
N LEU A 287 -11.01 -17.48 6.48
CA LEU A 287 -12.38 -17.68 6.93
C LEU A 287 -12.45 -17.55 8.45
N ARG A 288 -13.59 -17.08 8.98
CA ARG A 288 -13.82 -16.91 10.42
C ARG A 288 -13.99 -18.27 11.13
N LEU A 289 -12.97 -19.12 11.02
CA LEU A 289 -12.90 -20.42 11.65
C LEU A 289 -11.89 -20.41 12.80
N LYS A 290 -12.12 -21.18 13.85
CA LYS A 290 -11.27 -21.18 15.03
C LYS A 290 -9.81 -21.53 14.73
N ALA A 291 -9.56 -22.48 13.83
CA ALA A 291 -8.20 -22.85 13.44
C ALA A 291 -7.42 -21.70 12.78
N ASN A 292 -8.11 -20.83 12.03
CA ASN A 292 -7.50 -19.68 11.38
C ASN A 292 -7.11 -18.57 12.35
N PHE A 293 -7.70 -18.56 13.55
CA PHE A 293 -7.51 -17.57 14.61
C PHE A 293 -7.14 -18.25 15.94
N SER A 294 -6.31 -19.28 15.90
CA SER A 294 -5.91 -20.08 17.06
C SER A 294 -5.35 -19.25 18.23
N SER A 295 -4.67 -18.13 17.95
CA SER A 295 -4.20 -17.20 18.97
C SER A 295 -5.32 -16.56 19.80
N MET A 296 -6.54 -16.47 19.26
CA MET A 296 -7.72 -15.94 19.96
C MET A 296 -8.50 -17.02 20.70
N PHE A 297 -8.47 -18.25 20.20
CA PHE A 297 -9.28 -19.36 20.73
C PHE A 297 -8.46 -20.37 21.57
N GLY A 298 -7.12 -20.19 21.62
CA GLY A 298 -6.23 -21.11 22.36
C GLY A 298 -6.37 -22.55 21.84
N ASN A 299 -6.49 -23.50 22.76
CA ASN A 299 -6.63 -24.93 22.44
C ASN A 299 -8.07 -25.36 22.14
N ILE A 300 -9.06 -24.46 22.21
CA ILE A 300 -10.48 -24.80 21.96
C ILE A 300 -10.80 -24.64 20.47
N LEU A 301 -10.21 -25.50 19.66
CA LEU A 301 -10.38 -25.46 18.19
C LEU A 301 -11.50 -26.37 17.69
N THR A 302 -12.22 -27.05 18.56
CA THR A 302 -13.33 -27.95 18.21
C THR A 302 -14.41 -27.22 17.43
N CYS A 303 -14.96 -27.86 16.41
CA CYS A 303 -15.99 -27.31 15.54
C CYS A 303 -17.21 -26.84 16.36
N SER A 304 -17.60 -25.60 16.16
CA SER A 304 -18.70 -24.96 16.88
C SER A 304 -20.06 -25.59 16.57
N VAL A 305 -20.17 -26.29 15.45
CA VAL A 305 -21.44 -26.79 14.90
C VAL A 305 -21.63 -28.27 15.17
N CYS A 306 -20.71 -29.18 14.79
CA CYS A 306 -20.86 -30.59 15.06
C CYS A 306 -20.45 -30.97 16.51
N LYS A 307 -19.56 -30.21 17.13
CA LYS A 307 -19.06 -30.41 18.51
C LYS A 307 -18.43 -31.81 18.75
N GLU A 308 -18.06 -32.52 17.68
CA GLU A 308 -17.44 -33.84 17.79
C GLU A 308 -16.02 -33.73 18.37
N VAL A 309 -15.65 -34.73 19.17
CA VAL A 309 -14.29 -34.83 19.73
C VAL A 309 -13.28 -34.93 18.60
N ASN A 310 -12.19 -34.14 18.69
CA ASN A 310 -11.14 -34.04 17.67
C ASN A 310 -11.54 -33.41 16.32
N SER A 311 -12.71 -32.80 16.21
CA SER A 311 -13.11 -32.06 15.01
C SER A 311 -12.57 -30.64 15.02
N ILE A 312 -11.37 -30.41 14.49
CA ILE A 312 -10.79 -29.06 14.39
C ILE A 312 -11.55 -28.25 13.33
N GLU A 313 -11.98 -27.03 13.70
CA GLU A 313 -12.75 -26.14 12.83
C GLU A 313 -11.87 -25.51 11.74
N THR A 314 -11.69 -26.23 10.64
CA THR A 314 -10.93 -25.85 9.44
C THR A 314 -11.82 -25.89 8.19
N GLU A 315 -11.35 -25.33 7.08
CA GLU A 315 -12.01 -25.42 5.77
C GLU A 315 -12.19 -26.89 5.35
N PHE A 316 -11.19 -27.73 5.57
CA PHE A 316 -11.27 -29.18 5.30
C PHE A 316 -12.32 -29.88 6.15
N HIS A 317 -12.39 -29.52 7.45
CA HIS A 317 -13.41 -30.08 8.32
C HIS A 317 -14.81 -29.66 7.87
N LEU A 318 -15.02 -28.42 7.45
CA LEU A 318 -16.32 -27.96 7.00
C LEU A 318 -16.85 -28.78 5.80
N LEU A 319 -16.00 -29.18 4.87
CA LEU A 319 -16.36 -30.11 3.77
C LEU A 319 -16.68 -31.51 4.26
N ASN A 320 -16.32 -31.86 5.49
CA ASN A 320 -16.51 -33.17 6.08
C ASN A 320 -17.38 -33.19 7.35
N CYS A 321 -17.86 -32.02 7.78
CA CYS A 321 -18.61 -31.86 9.01
C CYS A 321 -19.90 -32.67 9.02
N SER A 322 -20.06 -33.58 10.00
CA SER A 322 -21.22 -34.46 10.13
C SER A 322 -22.55 -33.71 10.23
N PHE A 323 -22.55 -32.53 10.86
CA PHE A 323 -23.74 -31.68 10.93
C PHE A 323 -24.12 -31.11 9.56
N ILE A 324 -23.16 -30.63 8.78
CA ILE A 324 -23.38 -30.07 7.44
C ILE A 324 -23.80 -31.16 6.48
N LYS A 325 -23.26 -32.38 6.62
CA LYS A 325 -23.64 -33.59 5.82
C LYS A 325 -25.07 -34.07 6.06
N LYS A 326 -25.82 -33.53 7.01
CA LYS A 326 -27.27 -33.81 7.15
C LYS A 326 -28.09 -33.21 6.01
N ASP A 327 -27.59 -32.18 5.34
CA ASP A 327 -28.19 -31.61 4.13
C ASP A 327 -27.81 -32.50 2.92
N LYS A 328 -28.76 -33.39 2.54
CA LYS A 328 -28.56 -34.35 1.46
C LYS A 328 -28.27 -33.71 0.09
N VAL A 329 -28.80 -32.52 -0.17
CA VAL A 329 -28.58 -31.81 -1.44
C VAL A 329 -27.15 -31.31 -1.48
N LEU A 330 -26.69 -30.71 -0.38
CA LEU A 330 -25.35 -30.13 -0.28
C LEU A 330 -24.25 -31.23 -0.31
N VAL A 331 -24.50 -32.40 0.25
CA VAL A 331 -23.52 -33.53 0.25
C VAL A 331 -23.09 -33.87 -1.16
N ASN A 332 -24.02 -34.00 -2.10
CA ASN A 332 -23.69 -34.32 -3.48
C ASN A 332 -22.81 -33.28 -4.14
N GLU A 333 -23.05 -32.01 -3.82
CA GLU A 333 -22.19 -30.90 -4.32
C GLU A 333 -20.80 -30.92 -3.64
N MET A 334 -20.73 -31.18 -2.34
CA MET A 334 -19.48 -31.28 -1.56
C MET A 334 -18.56 -32.40 -2.07
N GLN A 335 -19.12 -33.53 -2.52
CA GLN A 335 -18.34 -34.64 -3.09
C GLN A 335 -17.68 -34.27 -4.44
N GLN A 336 -18.14 -33.23 -5.11
CA GLN A 336 -17.63 -32.80 -6.41
C GLN A 336 -16.55 -31.72 -6.34
N VAL A 337 -16.17 -31.31 -5.15
CA VAL A 337 -15.19 -30.22 -4.93
C VAL A 337 -14.12 -30.64 -3.93
N ALA A 338 -12.91 -30.16 -4.16
CA ALA A 338 -11.82 -30.24 -3.21
C ALA A 338 -11.44 -28.82 -2.74
N TYR A 339 -10.87 -28.70 -1.55
CA TYR A 339 -10.42 -27.40 -1.07
C TYR A 339 -9.36 -26.78 -2.00
N GLU A 340 -8.48 -27.60 -2.55
CA GLU A 340 -7.41 -27.24 -3.47
C GLU A 340 -7.93 -26.58 -4.77
N ASP A 341 -9.21 -26.80 -5.11
CA ASP A 341 -9.86 -26.18 -6.26
C ASP A 341 -9.94 -24.64 -6.18
N VAL A 342 -9.71 -24.05 -4.99
CA VAL A 342 -9.58 -22.59 -4.82
C VAL A 342 -8.36 -22.00 -5.56
N PHE A 343 -7.35 -22.85 -5.89
CA PHE A 343 -6.14 -22.47 -6.62
C PHE A 343 -6.17 -22.93 -8.09
N SER A 344 -7.25 -23.56 -8.53
CA SER A 344 -7.41 -24.12 -9.87
C SER A 344 -7.95 -23.08 -10.86
N ASP A 345 -8.50 -23.56 -11.98
CA ASP A 345 -9.16 -22.70 -12.98
C ASP A 345 -10.48 -22.09 -12.49
N ILE A 346 -11.01 -21.13 -13.22
CA ILE A 346 -12.21 -20.37 -12.86
C ILE A 346 -13.46 -21.28 -12.70
N ALA A 347 -13.57 -22.37 -13.47
CA ALA A 347 -14.71 -23.25 -13.40
C ALA A 347 -14.73 -24.03 -12.08
N LYS A 348 -13.59 -24.52 -11.64
CA LYS A 348 -13.42 -25.20 -10.35
C LYS A 348 -13.54 -24.23 -9.19
N GLN A 349 -12.91 -23.04 -9.27
CA GLN A 349 -13.06 -21.98 -8.28
C GLN A 349 -14.52 -21.58 -8.09
N THR A 350 -15.30 -21.51 -9.18
CA THR A 350 -16.73 -21.18 -9.13
C THR A 350 -17.53 -22.26 -8.40
N LYS A 351 -17.23 -23.54 -8.64
CA LYS A 351 -17.90 -24.63 -7.94
C LYS A 351 -17.59 -24.63 -6.45
N VAL A 352 -16.33 -24.56 -6.08
CA VAL A 352 -15.93 -24.63 -4.67
C VAL A 352 -16.45 -23.44 -3.88
N VAL A 353 -16.40 -22.22 -4.42
CA VAL A 353 -16.90 -21.05 -3.70
C VAL A 353 -18.41 -21.06 -3.49
N LYS A 354 -19.18 -21.59 -4.46
CA LYS A 354 -20.64 -21.75 -4.31
C LYS A 354 -20.99 -22.76 -3.23
N VAL A 355 -20.25 -23.88 -3.16
CA VAL A 355 -20.41 -24.87 -2.09
C VAL A 355 -20.08 -24.25 -0.74
N PHE A 356 -18.93 -23.59 -0.59
CA PHE A 356 -18.57 -22.92 0.66
C PHE A 356 -19.55 -21.82 1.07
N LYS A 357 -20.14 -21.09 0.13
CA LYS A 357 -21.17 -20.10 0.44
C LYS A 357 -22.40 -20.72 1.11
N LYS A 358 -22.85 -21.89 0.62
CA LYS A 358 -23.94 -22.67 1.24
C LYS A 358 -23.53 -23.20 2.61
N ILE A 359 -22.35 -23.77 2.73
CA ILE A 359 -21.78 -24.27 3.98
C ILE A 359 -21.75 -23.15 5.03
N MET A 360 -21.18 -22.00 4.69
CA MET A 360 -21.08 -20.85 5.61
C MET A 360 -22.47 -20.36 6.05
N THR A 361 -23.45 -20.35 5.16
CA THR A 361 -24.82 -19.98 5.53
C THR A 361 -25.41 -20.89 6.60
N ILE A 362 -25.18 -22.21 6.50
CA ILE A 362 -25.64 -23.19 7.49
C ILE A 362 -24.83 -23.04 8.78
N PHE A 363 -23.53 -22.89 8.67
CA PHE A 363 -22.60 -22.74 9.78
C PHE A 363 -22.94 -21.52 10.64
N ASP A 364 -23.11 -20.36 10.02
CA ASP A 364 -23.42 -19.11 10.73
C ASP A 364 -24.79 -19.14 11.42
N LYS A 365 -25.79 -19.71 10.76
CA LYS A 365 -27.12 -19.90 11.38
C LYS A 365 -27.04 -20.75 12.64
N GLN A 366 -26.32 -21.86 12.58
CA GLN A 366 -26.22 -22.76 13.72
C GLN A 366 -25.40 -22.16 14.87
N LYS A 367 -24.34 -21.45 14.57
CA LYS A 367 -23.53 -20.73 15.57
C LYS A 367 -24.36 -19.72 16.33
N THR A 368 -25.16 -18.89 15.64
CA THR A 368 -26.06 -17.90 16.26
C THR A 368 -27.14 -18.54 17.15
N LEU A 369 -27.66 -19.72 16.76
CA LEU A 369 -28.62 -20.45 17.57
C LEU A 369 -27.98 -20.99 18.85
N GLY A 370 -26.74 -21.48 18.78
CA GLY A 370 -26.00 -21.99 19.93
C GLY A 370 -25.63 -20.90 20.95
N GLU A 371 -25.29 -19.71 20.50
CA GLU A 371 -24.98 -18.55 21.35
C GLU A 371 -26.22 -18.10 22.16
N LYS A 372 -27.38 -18.03 21.54
CA LYS A 372 -28.65 -17.68 22.20
C LYS A 372 -29.14 -18.70 23.23
N GLN A 373 -28.70 -19.98 23.12
CA GLN A 373 -29.02 -21.02 24.11
C GLN A 373 -28.12 -20.97 25.34
N ASN A 374 -26.91 -20.42 25.23
CA ASN A 374 -25.98 -20.28 26.34
C ASN A 374 -26.19 -18.99 27.16
N GLU A 375 -27.00 -18.05 26.69
CA GLU A 375 -27.36 -16.81 27.39
C GLU A 375 -28.67 -16.95 28.22
N LYS A 376 -29.32 -18.12 28.15
CA LYS A 376 -30.48 -18.48 28.99
C LYS A 376 -30.06 -19.46 30.08
#